data_563f31778bef5c996a979f66f8dd9807
#
_entry.id   563f31778bef5c996a979f66f8dd9807
#
_cell.length_a   1.000
_cell.length_b   1.000
_cell.length_c   1.000
_cell.angle_alpha   90.00
_cell.angle_beta   90.00
_cell.angle_gamma   90.00
#
_symmetry.space_group_name_H-M   'P 1'
#
loop_
_entity.id
_entity.type
_entity.pdbx_description
1 polymer ?
#
loop_
_entity_poly.entity_id
_entity_poly.type
_entity_poly.pdbx_seq_one_letter_code
_entity_poly.pdbx_strand_id
1 'polypeptide(L)'
;MHDSGEARWDFVQIQMNYVDWKHASDRNVNAEYLYGELEKRGIPAVIMEPLLGGRLSRLNDHLVERLKERRPTESTASWAFRYAGSWPGVLTVLSGMTYMEHLQDNIRTYSPLEPCTGEELALLEDTAQLMLKYPTVPCTECQYCMPCPYGLDIPAIFAHYNRCVNEGNVPKDRQDPGYREARRAFLIGYDRSVPKLRQASHCVGCNQCVSHCPQSIKIPQQLRRIDRFVEQLKQGTL
;
A
#
# COMPACT_ATOMS: atom_id res chain seq x y z
N MET A 1 -30.27 6.17 5.21
CA MET A 1 -30.40 7.40 6.05
C MET A 1 -30.44 8.65 5.17
N HIS A 2 -29.45 8.94 4.32
CA HIS A 2 -29.49 10.14 3.47
C HIS A 2 -30.70 10.11 2.51
N ASP A 3 -30.90 9.00 1.78
CA ASP A 3 -31.98 8.84 0.82
C ASP A 3 -33.37 8.74 1.46
N SER A 4 -33.46 8.37 2.75
CA SER A 4 -34.72 8.35 3.53
C SER A 4 -35.08 9.73 4.10
N GLY A 5 -34.20 10.71 3.98
CA GLY A 5 -34.39 12.05 4.57
C GLY A 5 -34.14 12.12 6.09
N GLU A 6 -33.73 11.01 6.72
CA GLU A 6 -33.45 10.97 8.17
C GLU A 6 -32.16 11.72 8.54
N ALA A 7 -31.21 11.83 7.61
CA ALA A 7 -29.99 12.60 7.77
C ALA A 7 -29.55 13.24 6.45
N ARG A 8 -29.00 14.44 6.51
CA ARG A 8 -28.28 15.08 5.39
C ARG A 8 -26.80 15.08 5.71
N TRP A 9 -26.00 14.63 4.74
CA TRP A 9 -24.55 14.61 4.86
C TRP A 9 -23.97 15.76 4.03
N ASP A 10 -23.11 16.56 4.66
CA ASP A 10 -22.41 17.65 3.97
C ASP A 10 -21.24 17.10 3.13
N PHE A 11 -20.64 16.00 3.56
CA PHE A 11 -19.63 15.24 2.84
C PHE A 11 -19.56 13.80 3.36
N VAL A 12 -18.88 12.93 2.61
CA VAL A 12 -18.56 11.56 3.05
C VAL A 12 -17.07 11.29 2.84
N GLN A 13 -16.42 10.74 3.86
CA GLN A 13 -15.03 10.29 3.76
C GLN A 13 -14.98 8.87 3.21
N ILE A 14 -14.23 8.69 2.11
CA ILE A 14 -14.00 7.38 1.49
C ILE A 14 -12.50 7.11 1.30
N GLN A 15 -12.12 5.84 1.36
CA GLN A 15 -10.79 5.40 0.93
C GLN A 15 -10.75 5.37 -0.60
N MET A 16 -9.83 6.13 -1.22
CA MET A 16 -9.73 6.18 -2.67
C MET A 16 -8.29 6.42 -3.13
N ASN A 17 -7.80 5.56 -3.98
CA ASN A 17 -6.55 5.65 -4.73
C ASN A 17 -6.69 4.79 -6.00
N TYR A 18 -5.72 4.81 -6.91
CA TYR A 18 -5.81 4.11 -8.19
C TYR A 18 -5.79 2.56 -8.07
N VAL A 19 -5.43 1.99 -6.91
CA VAL A 19 -5.57 0.55 -6.64
C VAL A 19 -6.96 0.23 -6.11
N ASP A 20 -7.40 0.92 -5.05
CA ASP A 20 -8.70 0.68 -4.40
C ASP A 20 -9.87 1.11 -5.27
N TRP A 21 -9.62 1.82 -6.37
CA TRP A 21 -10.65 2.18 -7.33
C TRP A 21 -11.44 0.94 -7.79
N LYS A 22 -10.74 -0.12 -8.20
CA LYS A 22 -11.33 -1.39 -8.65
C LYS A 22 -10.89 -2.62 -7.87
N HIS A 23 -9.87 -2.49 -7.02
CA HIS A 23 -9.19 -3.61 -6.38
C HIS A 23 -9.10 -3.42 -4.86
N ALA A 24 -10.15 -2.90 -4.24
CA ALA A 24 -10.22 -2.76 -2.79
C ALA A 24 -10.14 -4.13 -2.09
N SER A 25 -9.66 -4.14 -0.84
CA SER A 25 -9.62 -5.38 -0.04
C SER A 25 -11.03 -5.92 0.25
N ASP A 26 -11.15 -7.21 0.56
CA ASP A 26 -12.43 -7.92 0.79
C ASP A 26 -13.36 -7.26 1.84
N ARG A 27 -12.84 -6.42 2.71
CA ARG A 27 -13.64 -5.65 3.70
C ARG A 27 -14.08 -4.29 3.21
N ASN A 28 -13.48 -3.81 2.16
CA ASN A 28 -13.75 -2.50 1.59
C ASN A 28 -14.59 -2.63 0.32
N VAL A 29 -15.29 -1.58 -0.01
CA VAL A 29 -16.00 -1.45 -1.28
C VAL A 29 -15.09 -0.71 -2.25
N ASN A 30 -15.09 -1.11 -3.53
CA ASN A 30 -14.35 -0.40 -4.57
C ASN A 30 -14.72 1.08 -4.58
N ALA A 31 -13.71 1.94 -4.65
CA ALA A 31 -13.90 3.39 -4.60
C ALA A 31 -14.71 3.91 -5.80
N GLU A 32 -14.62 3.26 -6.96
CA GLU A 32 -15.44 3.55 -8.13
C GLU A 32 -16.94 3.51 -7.81
N TYR A 33 -17.38 2.47 -7.11
CA TYR A 33 -18.79 2.36 -6.69
C TYR A 33 -19.16 3.44 -5.67
N LEU A 34 -18.34 3.61 -4.63
CA LEU A 34 -18.61 4.59 -3.57
C LEU A 34 -18.65 6.02 -4.13
N TYR A 35 -17.66 6.38 -4.93
CA TYR A 35 -17.60 7.68 -5.56
C TYR A 35 -18.80 7.92 -6.50
N GLY A 36 -19.16 6.95 -7.33
CA GLY A 36 -20.32 7.03 -8.21
C GLY A 36 -21.66 7.20 -7.45
N GLU A 37 -21.78 6.57 -6.26
CA GLU A 37 -22.97 6.75 -5.42
C GLU A 37 -23.03 8.14 -4.77
N LEU A 38 -21.89 8.72 -4.41
CA LEU A 38 -21.81 10.09 -3.90
C LEU A 38 -22.10 11.11 -5.00
N GLU A 39 -21.51 10.93 -6.17
CA GLU A 39 -21.74 11.81 -7.34
C GLU A 39 -23.22 11.88 -7.75
N LYS A 40 -23.91 10.74 -7.83
CA LYS A 40 -25.37 10.69 -8.09
C LYS A 40 -26.20 11.51 -7.10
N ARG A 41 -25.73 11.66 -5.87
CA ARG A 41 -26.41 12.38 -4.78
C ARG A 41 -25.92 13.81 -4.58
N GLY A 42 -24.91 14.23 -5.34
CA GLY A 42 -24.28 15.53 -5.17
C GLY A 42 -23.57 15.71 -3.82
N ILE A 43 -23.09 14.60 -3.22
CA ILE A 43 -22.41 14.62 -1.92
C ILE A 43 -20.90 14.68 -2.17
N PRO A 44 -20.18 15.71 -1.67
CA PRO A 44 -18.73 15.80 -1.83
C PRO A 44 -17.98 14.66 -1.11
N ALA A 45 -16.89 14.20 -1.71
CA ALA A 45 -16.01 13.20 -1.12
C ALA A 45 -14.80 13.83 -0.45
N VAL A 46 -14.48 13.39 0.77
CA VAL A 46 -13.18 13.59 1.42
C VAL A 46 -12.38 12.31 1.27
N ILE A 47 -11.18 12.40 0.68
CA ILE A 47 -10.41 11.22 0.34
C ILE A 47 -9.42 10.89 1.44
N MET A 48 -9.47 9.65 1.97
CA MET A 48 -8.47 9.06 2.85
C MET A 48 -7.67 7.97 2.10
N GLU A 49 -6.51 7.63 2.63
CA GLU A 49 -5.59 6.61 2.08
C GLU A 49 -5.19 6.84 0.60
N PRO A 50 -4.93 8.08 0.15
CA PRO A 50 -4.55 8.34 -1.23
C PRO A 50 -3.26 7.61 -1.63
N LEU A 51 -2.39 7.33 -0.66
CA LEU A 51 -1.13 6.60 -0.86
C LEU A 51 -1.20 5.13 -0.46
N LEU A 52 -2.37 4.59 -0.13
CA LEU A 52 -2.55 3.20 0.31
C LEU A 52 -1.56 2.85 1.44
N GLY A 53 -1.55 3.65 2.53
CA GLY A 53 -0.62 3.51 3.65
C GLY A 53 0.84 3.75 3.28
N GLY A 54 1.12 4.56 2.26
CA GLY A 54 2.46 4.82 1.76
C GLY A 54 2.99 3.80 0.74
N ARG A 55 2.25 2.76 0.41
CA ARG A 55 2.66 1.76 -0.59
C ARG A 55 2.84 2.37 -1.98
N LEU A 56 2.01 3.34 -2.34
CA LEU A 56 2.06 4.00 -3.65
C LEU A 56 3.19 5.03 -3.78
N SER A 57 3.84 5.40 -2.67
CA SER A 57 5.06 6.20 -2.69
C SER A 57 6.35 5.36 -2.78
N ARG A 58 6.23 4.02 -2.67
CA ARG A 58 7.37 3.07 -2.63
C ARG A 58 7.16 1.93 -3.61
N LEU A 59 6.99 2.27 -4.87
CA LEU A 59 6.87 1.30 -5.96
C LEU A 59 8.24 0.68 -6.28
N ASN A 60 8.24 -0.46 -6.98
CA ASN A 60 9.46 -1.01 -7.54
C ASN A 60 9.96 -0.16 -8.73
N ASP A 61 11.25 -0.29 -9.05
CA ASP A 61 11.90 0.54 -10.06
C ASP A 61 11.23 0.47 -11.43
N HIS A 62 10.78 -0.71 -11.85
CA HIS A 62 10.07 -0.86 -13.12
C HIS A 62 8.78 -0.02 -13.19
N LEU A 63 7.99 0.02 -12.11
CA LEU A 63 6.78 0.84 -12.05
C LEU A 63 7.12 2.33 -11.93
N VAL A 64 8.20 2.66 -11.20
CA VAL A 64 8.71 4.04 -11.11
C VAL A 64 9.12 4.56 -12.48
N GLU A 65 9.89 3.77 -13.25
CA GLU A 65 10.34 4.13 -14.60
C GLU A 65 9.15 4.41 -15.53
N ARG A 66 8.15 3.54 -15.56
CA ARG A 66 6.92 3.73 -16.36
C ARG A 66 6.21 5.05 -16.05
N LEU A 67 6.12 5.43 -14.78
CA LEU A 67 5.51 6.71 -14.40
C LEU A 67 6.39 7.90 -14.80
N LYS A 68 7.70 7.78 -14.65
CA LYS A 68 8.68 8.81 -15.04
C LYS A 68 8.77 9.04 -16.54
N GLU A 69 8.52 8.03 -17.38
CA GLU A 69 8.43 8.20 -18.83
C GLU A 69 7.36 9.23 -19.22
N ARG A 70 6.27 9.30 -18.45
CA ARG A 70 5.17 10.25 -18.72
C ARG A 70 5.39 11.60 -18.04
N ARG A 71 5.84 11.61 -16.76
CA ARG A 71 6.13 12.84 -15.99
C ARG A 71 7.48 12.70 -15.26
N PRO A 72 8.60 13.03 -15.90
CA PRO A 72 9.95 12.73 -15.41
C PRO A 72 10.30 13.35 -14.06
N THR A 73 9.72 14.50 -13.74
CA THR A 73 10.03 15.28 -12.53
C THR A 73 9.11 14.99 -11.36
N GLU A 74 8.06 14.19 -11.57
CA GLU A 74 7.09 13.91 -10.54
C GLU A 74 7.45 12.70 -9.70
N SER A 75 7.14 12.76 -8.40
CA SER A 75 7.27 11.63 -7.50
C SER A 75 6.15 10.60 -7.73
N THR A 76 6.34 9.36 -7.28
CA THR A 76 5.26 8.36 -7.29
C THR A 76 4.10 8.75 -6.37
N ALA A 77 4.38 9.50 -5.29
CA ALA A 77 3.36 10.05 -4.41
C ALA A 77 2.49 11.09 -5.12
N SER A 78 3.10 11.99 -5.90
CA SER A 78 2.36 13.02 -6.65
C SER A 78 1.37 12.41 -7.64
N TRP A 79 1.71 11.30 -8.30
CA TRP A 79 0.78 10.54 -9.15
C TRP A 79 -0.47 10.08 -8.41
N ALA A 80 -0.31 9.54 -7.20
CA ALA A 80 -1.44 9.07 -6.39
C ALA A 80 -2.30 10.22 -5.86
N PHE A 81 -1.67 11.31 -5.45
CA PHE A 81 -2.38 12.54 -5.05
C PHE A 81 -3.10 13.19 -6.21
N ARG A 82 -2.46 13.30 -7.37
CA ARG A 82 -3.07 13.81 -8.59
C ARG A 82 -4.27 12.97 -8.99
N TYR A 83 -4.14 11.64 -8.97
CA TYR A 83 -5.26 10.73 -9.21
C TYR A 83 -6.45 11.03 -8.29
N ALA A 84 -6.20 11.10 -6.97
CA ALA A 84 -7.24 11.37 -5.99
C ALA A 84 -7.92 12.74 -6.20
N GLY A 85 -7.16 13.76 -6.59
CA GLY A 85 -7.66 15.11 -6.86
C GLY A 85 -8.31 15.29 -8.24
N SER A 86 -8.21 14.32 -9.14
CA SER A 86 -8.72 14.45 -10.53
C SER A 86 -10.24 14.35 -10.65
N TRP A 87 -10.93 13.96 -9.60
CA TRP A 87 -12.36 13.69 -9.61
C TRP A 87 -13.15 14.93 -9.17
N PRO A 88 -14.10 15.46 -9.96
CA PRO A 88 -14.77 16.73 -9.68
C PRO A 88 -15.51 16.81 -8.36
N GLY A 89 -16.04 15.67 -7.87
CA GLY A 89 -16.75 15.59 -6.59
C GLY A 89 -15.85 15.52 -5.37
N VAL A 90 -14.52 15.57 -5.53
CA VAL A 90 -13.58 15.55 -4.39
C VAL A 90 -13.44 16.93 -3.77
N LEU A 91 -13.83 17.06 -2.50
CA LEU A 91 -13.70 18.28 -1.73
C LEU A 91 -12.26 18.50 -1.25
N THR A 92 -11.62 17.45 -0.76
CA THR A 92 -10.24 17.47 -0.27
C THR A 92 -9.63 16.09 -0.19
N VAL A 93 -8.29 16.02 -0.22
CA VAL A 93 -7.51 14.79 -0.10
C VAL A 93 -6.65 14.89 1.15
N LEU A 94 -6.81 13.94 2.05
CA LEU A 94 -6.07 13.88 3.32
C LEU A 94 -4.65 13.36 3.07
N SER A 95 -3.66 13.93 3.75
CA SER A 95 -2.27 13.51 3.65
C SER A 95 -1.60 13.40 5.02
N GLY A 96 -1.00 12.23 5.30
CA GLY A 96 -0.19 11.99 6.50
C GLY A 96 1.26 12.44 6.29
N MET A 97 1.49 13.73 6.12
CA MET A 97 2.83 14.31 5.92
C MET A 97 3.65 14.24 7.20
N THR A 98 4.86 13.68 7.12
CA THR A 98 5.79 13.55 8.27
C THR A 98 7.00 14.47 8.12
N TYR A 99 7.42 14.75 6.88
CA TYR A 99 8.58 15.55 6.54
C TYR A 99 8.20 16.77 5.71
N MET A 100 9.03 17.81 5.75
CA MET A 100 8.82 19.04 4.97
C MET A 100 8.80 18.77 3.46
N GLU A 101 9.58 17.82 3.00
CA GLU A 101 9.64 17.40 1.60
C GLU A 101 8.29 16.85 1.12
N HIS A 102 7.56 16.14 1.98
CA HIS A 102 6.21 15.66 1.65
C HIS A 102 5.23 16.83 1.44
N LEU A 103 5.30 17.84 2.32
CA LEU A 103 4.47 19.04 2.20
C LEU A 103 4.79 19.81 0.91
N GLN A 104 6.07 20.00 0.60
CA GLN A 104 6.51 20.69 -0.61
C GLN A 104 6.08 19.96 -1.87
N ASP A 105 6.18 18.63 -1.90
CA ASP A 105 5.74 17.80 -3.02
C ASP A 105 4.23 17.87 -3.23
N ASN A 106 3.46 17.81 -2.14
CA ASN A 106 2.00 17.94 -2.18
C ASN A 106 1.56 19.34 -2.66
N ILE A 107 2.23 20.40 -2.20
CA ILE A 107 1.96 21.78 -2.67
C ILE A 107 2.23 21.87 -4.16
N ARG A 108 3.36 21.36 -4.67
CA ARG A 108 3.63 21.32 -6.11
C ARG A 108 2.56 20.59 -6.91
N THR A 109 2.05 19.49 -6.37
CA THR A 109 1.02 18.70 -7.02
C THR A 109 -0.32 19.42 -7.10
N TYR A 110 -0.67 20.21 -6.07
CA TYR A 110 -1.98 20.86 -5.96
C TYR A 110 -1.99 22.36 -6.28
N SER A 111 -0.86 22.99 -6.60
CA SER A 111 -0.79 24.44 -6.83
C SER A 111 -0.10 24.82 -8.15
N PRO A 112 -0.82 24.78 -9.28
CA PRO A 112 -2.18 24.32 -9.49
C PRO A 112 -2.26 22.78 -9.65
N LEU A 113 -3.40 22.20 -9.29
CA LEU A 113 -3.68 20.82 -9.64
C LEU A 113 -3.95 20.70 -11.14
N GLU A 114 -3.17 19.85 -11.80
CA GLU A 114 -3.45 19.40 -13.17
C GLU A 114 -4.06 18.01 -13.08
N PRO A 115 -5.36 17.82 -13.36
CA PRO A 115 -5.99 16.50 -13.30
C PRO A 115 -5.32 15.49 -14.23
N CYS A 116 -5.37 14.21 -13.90
CA CYS A 116 -4.93 13.14 -14.79
C CYS A 116 -5.72 13.14 -16.08
N THR A 117 -5.02 13.00 -17.21
CA THR A 117 -5.66 12.75 -18.51
C THR A 117 -6.21 11.33 -18.58
N GLY A 118 -7.06 11.05 -19.58
CA GLY A 118 -7.56 9.68 -19.80
C GLY A 118 -6.44 8.65 -20.01
N GLU A 119 -5.36 9.03 -20.70
CA GLU A 119 -4.18 8.16 -20.89
C GLU A 119 -3.43 7.91 -19.55
N GLU A 120 -3.35 8.92 -18.70
CA GLU A 120 -2.72 8.82 -17.38
C GLU A 120 -3.56 7.97 -16.43
N LEU A 121 -4.88 8.08 -16.46
CA LEU A 121 -5.78 7.19 -15.72
C LEU A 121 -5.61 5.72 -16.15
N ALA A 122 -5.50 5.47 -17.47
CA ALA A 122 -5.24 4.13 -18.00
C ALA A 122 -3.85 3.61 -17.56
N LEU A 123 -2.82 4.44 -17.59
CA LEU A 123 -1.48 4.09 -17.11
C LEU A 123 -1.49 3.72 -15.62
N LEU A 124 -2.26 4.43 -14.80
CA LEU A 124 -2.38 4.15 -13.37
C LEU A 124 -3.17 2.87 -13.10
N GLU A 125 -4.20 2.57 -13.88
CA GLU A 125 -4.91 1.29 -13.81
C GLU A 125 -3.97 0.12 -14.17
N ASP A 126 -3.20 0.22 -15.25
CA ASP A 126 -2.18 -0.77 -15.61
C ASP A 126 -1.14 -0.93 -14.51
N THR A 127 -0.71 0.18 -13.90
CA THR A 127 0.24 0.18 -12.79
C THR A 127 -0.34 -0.56 -11.58
N ALA A 128 -1.63 -0.34 -11.25
CA ALA A 128 -2.32 -1.06 -10.19
C ALA A 128 -2.35 -2.57 -10.47
N GLN A 129 -2.72 -2.97 -11.69
CA GLN A 129 -2.75 -4.39 -12.08
C GLN A 129 -1.38 -5.05 -12.02
N LEU A 130 -0.32 -4.36 -12.44
CA LEU A 130 1.06 -4.85 -12.32
C LEU A 130 1.47 -4.98 -10.85
N MET A 131 1.18 -3.95 -10.03
CA MET A 131 1.48 -3.97 -8.60
C MET A 131 0.83 -5.17 -7.88
N LEU A 132 -0.38 -5.55 -8.26
CA LEU A 132 -1.09 -6.69 -7.68
C LEU A 132 -0.47 -8.06 -8.06
N LYS A 133 0.32 -8.12 -9.13
CA LYS A 133 1.06 -9.35 -9.51
C LYS A 133 2.29 -9.61 -8.63
N TYR A 134 2.81 -8.59 -7.94
CA TYR A 134 3.93 -8.79 -7.02
C TYR A 134 3.45 -9.46 -5.72
N PRO A 135 4.24 -10.40 -5.16
CA PRO A 135 3.82 -11.19 -3.98
C PRO A 135 3.93 -10.40 -2.67
N THR A 136 3.66 -9.10 -2.69
CA THR A 136 3.67 -8.25 -1.50
C THR A 136 2.52 -8.58 -0.55
N VAL A 137 2.71 -8.32 0.73
CA VAL A 137 1.63 -8.33 1.72
C VAL A 137 0.92 -6.97 1.65
N PRO A 138 -0.42 -6.91 1.55
CA PRO A 138 -1.15 -5.64 1.44
C PRO A 138 -1.22 -4.86 2.78
N CYS A 139 -0.10 -4.79 3.51
CA CYS A 139 0.01 -4.09 4.78
C CYS A 139 0.25 -2.60 4.56
N THR A 140 -0.53 -1.77 5.25
CA THR A 140 -0.43 -0.30 5.24
C THR A 140 0.31 0.26 6.47
N GLU A 141 0.93 -0.60 7.27
CA GLU A 141 1.67 -0.25 8.48
C GLU A 141 0.86 0.55 9.53
N CYS A 142 -0.46 0.46 9.50
CA CYS A 142 -1.39 1.20 10.37
C CYS A 142 -1.30 0.82 11.87
N GLN A 143 -0.63 -0.27 12.21
CA GLN A 143 -0.39 -0.77 13.58
C GLN A 143 -1.64 -1.22 14.37
N TYR A 144 -2.83 -1.31 13.76
CA TYR A 144 -4.03 -1.75 14.48
C TYR A 144 -3.96 -3.21 14.98
N CYS A 145 -3.07 -4.02 14.41
CA CYS A 145 -2.76 -5.37 14.89
C CYS A 145 -1.79 -5.41 16.08
N MET A 146 -1.36 -4.24 16.57
CA MET A 146 -0.43 -4.12 17.69
C MET A 146 -1.14 -3.66 18.97
N PRO A 147 -0.61 -4.01 20.18
CA PRO A 147 0.55 -4.89 20.40
C PRO A 147 0.22 -6.36 20.16
N CYS A 148 1.17 -7.11 19.61
CA CYS A 148 1.06 -8.55 19.55
C CYS A 148 1.32 -9.15 20.94
N PRO A 149 0.46 -10.02 21.51
CA PRO A 149 0.66 -10.59 22.84
C PRO A 149 1.91 -11.46 22.96
N TYR A 150 2.45 -11.91 21.83
CA TYR A 150 3.70 -12.67 21.75
C TYR A 150 4.91 -11.84 21.35
N GLY A 151 4.79 -10.51 21.37
CA GLY A 151 5.88 -9.57 21.16
C GLY A 151 6.33 -9.34 19.73
N LEU A 152 5.66 -9.91 18.70
CA LEU A 152 6.05 -9.71 17.31
C LEU A 152 5.86 -8.27 16.87
N ASP A 153 6.74 -7.82 15.96
CA ASP A 153 6.56 -6.57 15.23
C ASP A 153 5.98 -6.85 13.85
N ILE A 154 4.67 -7.10 13.82
CA ILE A 154 3.95 -7.51 12.61
C ILE A 154 4.14 -6.48 11.47
N PRO A 155 3.95 -5.17 11.68
CA PRO A 155 4.16 -4.18 10.63
C PRO A 155 5.59 -4.16 10.09
N ALA A 156 6.60 -4.19 10.96
CA ALA A 156 8.00 -4.17 10.54
C ALA A 156 8.41 -5.41 9.73
N ILE A 157 7.86 -6.59 10.09
CA ILE A 157 8.08 -7.83 9.33
C ILE A 157 7.53 -7.67 7.89
N PHE A 158 6.30 -7.18 7.75
CA PHE A 158 5.68 -7.01 6.44
C PHE A 158 6.32 -5.88 5.63
N ALA A 159 6.69 -4.77 6.27
CA ALA A 159 7.40 -3.67 5.63
C ALA A 159 8.74 -4.12 5.04
N HIS A 160 9.53 -4.88 5.83
CA HIS A 160 10.79 -5.44 5.34
C HIS A 160 10.58 -6.38 4.16
N TYR A 161 9.63 -7.33 4.27
CA TYR A 161 9.33 -8.25 3.19
C TYR A 161 8.91 -7.53 1.90
N ASN A 162 7.97 -6.57 2.00
CA ASN A 162 7.49 -5.80 0.86
C ASN A 162 8.60 -4.97 0.21
N ARG A 163 9.47 -4.35 1.02
CA ARG A 163 10.64 -3.65 0.51
C ARG A 163 11.55 -4.58 -0.30
N CYS A 164 11.86 -5.76 0.24
CA CYS A 164 12.68 -6.72 -0.47
C CYS A 164 12.04 -7.22 -1.76
N VAL A 165 10.71 -7.38 -1.81
CA VAL A 165 9.99 -7.70 -3.06
C VAL A 165 10.19 -6.58 -4.08
N ASN A 166 10.01 -5.32 -3.68
CA ASN A 166 10.14 -4.17 -4.59
C ASN A 166 11.58 -3.98 -5.09
N GLU A 167 12.57 -4.28 -4.26
CA GLU A 167 14.01 -4.20 -4.59
C GLU A 167 14.54 -5.44 -5.33
N GLY A 168 13.70 -6.45 -5.64
CA GLY A 168 14.13 -7.70 -6.26
C GLY A 168 14.94 -8.63 -5.34
N ASN A 169 14.92 -8.40 -4.02
CA ASN A 169 15.64 -9.17 -3.01
C ASN A 169 14.86 -10.39 -2.48
N VAL A 170 13.89 -10.88 -3.24
CA VAL A 170 13.12 -12.10 -2.94
C VAL A 170 13.31 -13.10 -4.09
N PRO A 171 14.42 -13.86 -4.11
CA PRO A 171 14.68 -14.83 -5.18
C PRO A 171 13.67 -15.98 -5.14
N LYS A 172 13.38 -16.58 -6.28
CA LYS A 172 12.44 -17.70 -6.42
C LYS A 172 13.13 -19.04 -6.14
N ASP A 173 14.38 -19.16 -6.56
CA ASP A 173 15.19 -20.35 -6.37
C ASP A 173 16.70 -20.00 -6.37
N ARG A 174 17.56 -21.04 -6.22
CA ARG A 174 19.01 -20.88 -6.14
C ARG A 174 19.67 -20.55 -7.48
N GLN A 175 18.98 -20.76 -8.60
CA GLN A 175 19.45 -20.48 -9.95
C GLN A 175 19.15 -19.03 -10.37
N ASP A 176 18.34 -18.31 -9.61
CA ASP A 176 18.03 -16.91 -9.91
C ASP A 176 19.31 -16.07 -10.03
N PRO A 177 19.44 -15.25 -11.08
CA PRO A 177 20.52 -14.28 -11.17
C PRO A 177 20.57 -13.39 -9.94
N GLY A 178 21.76 -13.23 -9.33
CA GLY A 178 21.88 -12.42 -8.10
C GLY A 178 21.39 -13.08 -6.81
N TYR A 179 21.06 -14.38 -6.81
CA TYR A 179 20.59 -15.11 -5.62
C TYR A 179 21.41 -14.83 -4.36
N ARG A 180 22.75 -14.84 -4.45
CA ARG A 180 23.63 -14.62 -3.28
C ARG A 180 23.48 -13.23 -2.69
N GLU A 181 23.36 -12.21 -3.55
CA GLU A 181 23.20 -10.83 -3.15
C GLU A 181 21.82 -10.58 -2.56
N ALA A 182 20.77 -11.05 -3.23
CA ALA A 182 19.39 -10.96 -2.76
C ALA A 182 19.21 -11.67 -1.40
N ARG A 183 19.74 -12.90 -1.26
CA ARG A 183 19.73 -13.64 0.00
C ARG A 183 20.40 -12.85 1.13
N ARG A 184 21.60 -12.30 0.87
CA ARG A 184 22.35 -11.52 1.85
C ARG A 184 21.61 -10.24 2.23
N ALA A 185 21.10 -9.50 1.24
CA ALA A 185 20.34 -8.26 1.45
C ALA A 185 19.09 -8.52 2.30
N PHE A 186 18.34 -9.59 1.96
CA PHE A 186 17.14 -9.97 2.71
C PHE A 186 17.47 -10.30 4.17
N LEU A 187 18.40 -11.24 4.43
CA LEU A 187 18.68 -11.73 5.77
C LEU A 187 19.29 -10.66 6.69
N ILE A 188 20.26 -9.88 6.18
CA ILE A 188 20.86 -8.78 6.94
C ILE A 188 19.81 -7.68 7.18
N GLY A 189 19.03 -7.34 6.19
CA GLY A 189 17.96 -6.36 6.33
C GLY A 189 16.90 -6.78 7.32
N TYR A 190 16.54 -8.07 7.35
CA TYR A 190 15.57 -8.62 8.30
C TYR A 190 16.05 -8.50 9.74
N ASP A 191 17.28 -8.91 10.03
CA ASP A 191 17.88 -8.82 11.38
C ASP A 191 18.05 -7.36 11.85
N ARG A 192 18.27 -6.41 10.91
CA ARG A 192 18.36 -4.98 11.23
C ARG A 192 16.99 -4.33 11.44
N SER A 193 15.99 -4.71 10.66
CA SER A 193 14.65 -4.10 10.72
C SER A 193 13.79 -4.68 11.84
N VAL A 194 13.99 -5.97 12.17
CA VAL A 194 13.16 -6.69 13.14
C VAL A 194 14.04 -7.42 14.15
N PRO A 195 14.10 -6.98 15.41
CA PRO A 195 14.84 -7.68 16.47
C PRO A 195 14.46 -9.16 16.54
N LYS A 196 15.42 -10.05 16.78
CA LYS A 196 15.23 -11.51 16.73
C LYS A 196 14.03 -12.02 17.52
N LEU A 197 13.81 -11.50 18.74
CA LEU A 197 12.67 -11.88 19.59
C LEU A 197 11.31 -11.35 19.08
N ARG A 198 11.31 -10.53 18.02
CA ARG A 198 10.10 -9.94 17.44
C ARG A 198 9.83 -10.43 16.03
N GLN A 199 10.62 -11.40 15.54
CA GLN A 199 10.53 -11.96 14.19
C GLN A 199 9.36 -12.94 14.02
N ALA A 200 9.04 -13.28 12.79
CA ALA A 200 7.88 -14.09 12.39
C ALA A 200 7.88 -15.52 13.01
N SER A 201 9.04 -16.08 13.30
CA SER A 201 9.23 -17.40 13.94
C SER A 201 8.52 -17.55 15.30
N HIS A 202 8.28 -16.44 16.00
CA HIS A 202 7.57 -16.43 17.28
C HIS A 202 6.04 -16.44 17.16
N CYS A 203 5.49 -16.46 15.93
CA CYS A 203 4.04 -16.46 15.73
C CYS A 203 3.41 -17.83 16.07
N VAL A 204 2.60 -17.87 17.11
CA VAL A 204 1.87 -19.08 17.54
C VAL A 204 0.54 -19.29 16.79
N GLY A 205 0.13 -18.35 15.93
CA GLY A 205 -1.09 -18.48 15.14
C GLY A 205 -2.40 -18.23 15.91
N CYS A 206 -2.38 -17.44 16.98
CA CYS A 206 -3.57 -17.17 17.82
C CYS A 206 -4.69 -16.37 17.14
N ASN A 207 -4.44 -15.79 15.97
CA ASN A 207 -5.40 -15.01 15.15
C ASN A 207 -5.93 -13.69 15.78
N GLN A 208 -5.51 -13.28 16.98
CA GLN A 208 -6.01 -12.05 17.61
C GLN A 208 -5.79 -10.78 16.75
N CYS A 209 -4.69 -10.74 15.99
CA CYS A 209 -4.37 -9.62 15.10
C CYS A 209 -5.29 -9.51 13.86
N VAL A 210 -5.99 -10.59 13.47
CA VAL A 210 -6.75 -10.65 12.21
C VAL A 210 -8.00 -9.77 12.26
N SER A 211 -8.72 -9.75 13.38
CA SER A 211 -9.94 -8.96 13.55
C SER A 211 -9.68 -7.45 13.49
N HIS A 212 -8.47 -7.02 13.82
CA HIS A 212 -8.08 -5.62 13.85
C HIS A 212 -7.51 -5.12 12.51
N CYS A 213 -7.27 -6.02 11.54
CA CYS A 213 -6.67 -5.63 10.26
C CYS A 213 -7.70 -5.05 9.30
N PRO A 214 -7.62 -3.74 8.94
CA PRO A 214 -8.56 -3.14 7.99
C PRO A 214 -8.37 -3.67 6.56
N GLN A 215 -7.19 -4.23 6.26
CA GLN A 215 -6.87 -4.81 4.94
C GLN A 215 -7.20 -6.31 4.83
N SER A 216 -7.89 -6.89 5.81
CA SER A 216 -8.28 -8.32 5.82
C SER A 216 -7.13 -9.30 5.66
N ILE A 217 -5.91 -8.89 6.03
CA ILE A 217 -4.73 -9.75 5.91
C ILE A 217 -4.87 -10.95 6.83
N LYS A 218 -4.71 -12.16 6.27
CA LYS A 218 -4.57 -13.39 7.06
C LYS A 218 -3.18 -13.43 7.71
N ILE A 219 -2.96 -12.54 8.69
CA ILE A 219 -1.65 -12.21 9.26
C ILE A 219 -0.85 -13.44 9.66
N PRO A 220 -1.36 -14.42 10.43
CA PRO A 220 -0.56 -15.59 10.80
C PRO A 220 -0.14 -16.46 9.60
N GLN A 221 -0.92 -16.49 8.53
CA GLN A 221 -0.55 -17.21 7.32
C GLN A 221 0.61 -16.50 6.60
N GLN A 222 0.55 -15.17 6.50
CA GLN A 222 1.62 -14.39 5.89
C GLN A 222 2.91 -14.46 6.73
N LEU A 223 2.80 -14.40 8.05
CA LEU A 223 3.97 -14.57 8.94
C LEU A 223 4.61 -15.93 8.75
N ARG A 224 3.84 -17.02 8.71
CA ARG A 224 4.37 -18.38 8.44
C ARG A 224 5.02 -18.50 7.06
N ARG A 225 4.44 -17.84 6.04
CA ARG A 225 5.02 -17.80 4.69
C ARG A 225 6.39 -17.13 4.71
N ILE A 226 6.48 -15.98 5.37
CA ILE A 226 7.73 -15.21 5.47
C ILE A 226 8.77 -15.97 6.32
N ASP A 227 8.36 -16.56 7.43
CA ASP A 227 9.24 -17.35 8.28
C ASP A 227 9.84 -18.55 7.53
N ARG A 228 9.00 -19.30 6.82
CA ARG A 228 9.48 -20.40 5.96
C ARG A 228 10.48 -19.91 4.92
N PHE A 229 10.22 -18.78 4.28
CA PHE A 229 11.13 -18.20 3.31
C PHE A 229 12.47 -17.80 3.96
N VAL A 230 12.44 -17.18 5.14
CA VAL A 230 13.64 -16.85 5.92
C VAL A 230 14.46 -18.10 6.24
N GLU A 231 13.81 -19.17 6.71
CA GLU A 231 14.49 -20.42 7.02
C GLU A 231 15.08 -21.10 5.78
N GLN A 232 14.36 -21.12 4.65
CA GLN A 232 14.89 -21.62 3.37
C GLN A 232 16.12 -20.82 2.91
N LEU A 233 16.10 -19.49 3.06
CA LEU A 233 17.27 -18.65 2.77
C LEU A 233 18.45 -18.96 3.69
N LYS A 234 18.23 -19.16 5.00
CA LYS A 234 19.29 -19.51 5.96
C LYS A 234 19.94 -20.85 5.61
N GLN A 235 19.12 -21.84 5.31
CA GLN A 235 19.56 -23.20 4.97
C GLN A 235 20.05 -23.35 3.52
N GLY A 236 19.79 -22.39 2.65
CA GLY A 236 20.10 -22.47 1.22
C GLY A 236 19.30 -23.57 0.50
N THR A 237 18.02 -23.76 0.88
CA THR A 237 17.12 -24.81 0.37
C THR A 237 15.95 -24.25 -0.44
N LEU A 238 16.07 -23.01 -0.92
CA LEU A 238 15.04 -22.34 -1.72
C LEU A 238 14.88 -23.02 -3.09
#